data_cc17a0cb4b61cc4454fd6f2a5713c912
#
_entry.id   cc17a0cb4b61cc4454fd6f2a5713c912
#
_cell.length_a   1.000
_cell.length_b   1.000
_cell.length_c   1.000
_cell.angle_alpha   90.00
_cell.angle_beta   90.00
_cell.angle_gamma   90.00
#
_symmetry.space_group_name_H-M   'P 1'
#
loop_
_entity.id
_entity.type
_entity.pdbx_description
1 polymer ?
#
loop_
_entity_poly.entity_id
_entity_poly.type
_entity_poly.pdbx_seq_one_letter_code
_entity_poly.pdbx_strand_id
1 'polypeptide(L)'
;MLVKYNEHRVKVIDFGSSCFENERVYTYIQSRFYRSPEVILGLPYDMAIDMWSFGCILAELYTGYPIFPGENEVEQLACIMEVMDLPPKSMVEQASRRKMFFDSTGAPRIVANSRGKKRRPGSKDVASAIRCNDAAFVSFLEGCLQWDKKERFTPEQALQHEWITEASVPASHGYKPSPAYDSTRGAG
;
A
#
# COMPACT_ATOMS: atom_id res chain seq x y z
N MET A 1 9.53 11.18 -6.75
CA MET A 1 10.55 11.03 -5.68
C MET A 1 11.93 10.92 -6.34
N LEU A 2 12.93 11.66 -5.85
CA LEU A 2 14.33 11.57 -6.30
C LEU A 2 15.18 11.05 -5.14
N VAL A 3 16.10 10.14 -5.44
CA VAL A 3 17.08 9.60 -4.48
C VAL A 3 18.48 10.02 -4.92
N LYS A 4 19.25 10.63 -4.03
CA LYS A 4 20.65 10.94 -4.30
C LYS A 4 21.51 9.71 -3.98
N TYR A 5 22.12 9.12 -5.00
CA TYR A 5 22.75 7.80 -4.98
C TYR A 5 23.74 7.56 -3.82
N ASN A 6 24.54 8.55 -3.44
CA ASN A 6 25.59 8.37 -2.42
C ASN A 6 25.26 8.92 -1.03
N GLU A 7 24.08 9.47 -0.80
CA GLU A 7 23.77 10.18 0.46
C GLU A 7 22.52 9.62 1.17
N HIS A 8 21.87 8.58 0.65
CA HIS A 8 20.61 8.02 1.17
C HIS A 8 19.53 9.10 1.45
N ARG A 9 19.61 10.24 0.72
CA ARG A 9 18.68 11.35 0.87
C ARG A 9 17.57 11.23 -0.16
N VAL A 10 16.33 11.34 0.32
CA VAL A 10 15.13 11.33 -0.49
C VAL A 10 14.54 12.74 -0.54
N LYS A 11 14.12 13.17 -1.72
CA LYS A 11 13.31 14.39 -1.89
C LYS A 11 11.99 14.04 -2.56
N VAL A 12 10.91 14.57 -2.02
CA VAL A 12 9.60 14.52 -2.66
C VAL A 12 9.55 15.62 -3.72
N ILE A 13 9.07 15.24 -4.90
CA ILE A 13 8.95 16.14 -6.07
C ILE A 13 7.59 15.91 -6.74
N ASP A 14 7.23 16.78 -7.66
CA ASP A 14 6.02 16.69 -8.49
C ASP A 14 4.73 16.81 -7.66
N PHE A 15 4.44 18.03 -7.28
CA PHE A 15 3.23 18.41 -6.54
C PHE A 15 2.04 18.76 -7.44
N GLY A 16 2.12 18.49 -8.77
CA GLY A 16 1.09 18.83 -9.73
C GLY A 16 -0.27 18.17 -9.51
N SER A 17 -0.31 17.07 -8.76
CA SER A 17 -1.53 16.37 -8.35
C SER A 17 -1.85 16.53 -6.87
N SER A 18 -1.14 17.41 -6.15
CA SER A 18 -1.42 17.69 -4.74
C SER A 18 -2.54 18.73 -4.58
N CYS A 19 -3.19 18.70 -3.43
CA CYS A 19 -4.14 19.75 -3.02
C CYS A 19 -4.01 20.05 -1.53
N PHE A 20 -4.47 21.21 -1.13
CA PHE A 20 -4.58 21.52 0.29
C PHE A 20 -5.77 20.78 0.92
N GLU A 21 -5.71 20.53 2.22
CA GLU A 21 -6.74 19.78 2.95
C GLU A 21 -8.13 20.41 2.84
N ASN A 22 -8.21 21.72 2.80
CA ASN A 22 -9.46 22.50 2.66
C ASN A 22 -9.92 22.70 1.21
N GLU A 23 -9.14 22.23 0.22
CA GLU A 23 -9.41 22.40 -1.22
C GLU A 23 -9.62 21.07 -1.94
N ARG A 24 -10.19 20.09 -1.25
CA ARG A 24 -10.46 18.73 -1.79
C ARG A 24 -11.58 18.75 -2.81
N VAL A 25 -11.24 18.95 -4.08
CA VAL A 25 -12.21 19.03 -5.19
C VAL A 25 -12.28 17.72 -5.98
N TYR A 26 -11.24 16.92 -5.92
CA TYR A 26 -11.09 15.76 -6.81
C TYR A 26 -11.52 14.45 -6.15
N THR A 27 -12.37 13.69 -6.84
CA THR A 27 -12.80 12.35 -6.40
C THR A 27 -11.96 11.22 -6.98
N TYR A 28 -11.24 11.48 -8.08
CA TYR A 28 -10.38 10.50 -8.74
C TYR A 28 -8.92 10.95 -8.64
N ILE A 29 -8.27 10.57 -7.57
CA ILE A 29 -6.90 10.93 -7.23
C ILE A 29 -6.07 9.70 -6.91
N GLN A 30 -4.77 9.87 -6.79
CA GLN A 30 -3.74 8.85 -6.62
C GLN A 30 -3.60 7.90 -7.83
N SER A 31 -2.40 7.41 -8.07
CA SER A 31 -2.18 6.33 -9.03
C SER A 31 -2.78 5.02 -8.51
N ARG A 32 -3.42 4.25 -9.39
CA ARG A 32 -4.28 3.12 -9.01
C ARG A 32 -3.65 2.16 -8.00
N PHE A 33 -2.43 1.70 -8.22
CA PHE A 33 -1.78 0.71 -7.35
C PHE A 33 -1.51 1.22 -5.93
N TYR A 34 -1.49 2.54 -5.74
CA TYR A 34 -1.23 3.21 -4.47
C TYR A 34 -2.46 3.93 -3.91
N ARG A 35 -3.62 3.78 -4.58
CA ARG A 35 -4.86 4.46 -4.21
C ARG A 35 -5.45 3.85 -2.95
N SER A 36 -5.77 4.73 -1.98
CA SER A 36 -6.33 4.33 -0.70
C SER A 36 -7.75 3.78 -0.82
N PRO A 37 -8.18 2.92 0.12
CA PRO A 37 -9.50 2.33 0.12
C PRO A 37 -10.64 3.37 0.14
N GLU A 38 -10.49 4.43 0.93
CA GLU A 38 -11.49 5.50 1.02
C GLU A 38 -11.70 6.22 -0.31
N VAL A 39 -10.63 6.43 -1.08
CA VAL A 39 -10.74 7.02 -2.43
C VAL A 39 -11.41 6.03 -3.40
N ILE A 40 -11.03 4.75 -3.37
CA ILE A 40 -11.66 3.70 -4.21
C ILE A 40 -13.16 3.63 -3.92
N LEU A 41 -13.55 3.61 -2.65
CA LEU A 41 -14.92 3.44 -2.20
C LEU A 41 -15.76 4.72 -2.29
N GLY A 42 -15.15 5.87 -2.57
CA GLY A 42 -15.83 7.17 -2.64
C GLY A 42 -16.27 7.68 -1.27
N LEU A 43 -15.44 7.49 -0.26
CA LEU A 43 -15.59 8.01 1.09
C LEU A 43 -14.85 9.35 1.24
N PRO A 44 -15.16 10.16 2.25
CA PRO A 44 -14.37 11.33 2.58
C PRO A 44 -12.94 10.96 2.92
N TYR A 45 -11.98 11.59 2.25
CA TYR A 45 -10.55 11.34 2.44
C TYR A 45 -9.86 12.56 3.10
N ASP A 46 -8.67 12.34 3.62
CA ASP A 46 -7.77 13.36 4.19
C ASP A 46 -6.31 12.96 3.93
N MET A 47 -5.37 13.54 4.67
CA MET A 47 -3.93 13.28 4.53
C MET A 47 -3.54 11.82 4.78
N ALA A 48 -4.39 11.03 5.46
CA ALA A 48 -4.12 9.61 5.70
C ALA A 48 -4.00 8.77 4.40
N ILE A 49 -4.52 9.27 3.26
CA ILE A 49 -4.35 8.63 1.96
C ILE A 49 -2.88 8.50 1.56
N ASP A 50 -2.03 9.44 1.99
CA ASP A 50 -0.61 9.44 1.67
C ASP A 50 0.15 8.38 2.48
N MET A 51 -0.25 8.12 3.73
CA MET A 51 0.31 7.01 4.51
C MET A 51 -0.03 5.64 3.91
N TRP A 52 -1.21 5.46 3.34
CA TRP A 52 -1.54 4.26 2.55
C TRP A 52 -0.61 4.10 1.34
N SER A 53 -0.47 5.17 0.54
CA SER A 53 0.45 5.17 -0.61
C SER A 53 1.88 4.88 -0.19
N PHE A 54 2.32 5.44 0.92
CA PHE A 54 3.65 5.22 1.48
C PHE A 54 3.88 3.74 1.84
N GLY A 55 2.92 3.09 2.51
CA GLY A 55 2.98 1.65 2.78
C GLY A 55 3.09 0.81 1.50
N CYS A 56 2.32 1.14 0.47
CA CYS A 56 2.41 0.49 -0.84
C CYS A 56 3.79 0.66 -1.49
N ILE A 57 4.36 1.87 -1.41
CA ILE A 57 5.70 2.18 -1.96
C ILE A 57 6.79 1.40 -1.22
N LEU A 58 6.73 1.32 0.11
CA LEU A 58 7.70 0.55 0.89
C LEU A 58 7.66 -0.94 0.56
N ALA A 59 6.46 -1.51 0.45
CA ALA A 59 6.30 -2.90 0.04
C ALA A 59 6.90 -3.15 -1.37
N GLU A 60 6.71 -2.22 -2.30
CA GLU A 60 7.27 -2.30 -3.65
C GLU A 60 8.78 -2.10 -3.68
N LEU A 61 9.33 -1.18 -2.88
CA LEU A 61 10.78 -1.02 -2.74
C LEU A 61 11.45 -2.28 -2.21
N TYR A 62 10.79 -3.02 -1.34
CA TYR A 62 11.28 -4.28 -0.80
C TYR A 62 11.20 -5.43 -1.80
N THR A 63 10.06 -5.56 -2.50
CA THR A 63 9.79 -6.71 -3.38
C THR A 63 10.17 -6.50 -4.84
N GLY A 64 10.27 -5.25 -5.29
CA GLY A 64 10.38 -4.87 -6.70
C GLY A 64 9.05 -4.87 -7.46
N TYR A 65 7.92 -5.18 -6.81
CA TYR A 65 6.60 -5.26 -7.44
C TYR A 65 5.51 -4.59 -6.60
N PRO A 66 4.51 -3.95 -7.24
CA PRO A 66 3.37 -3.39 -6.51
C PRO A 66 2.66 -4.46 -5.68
N ILE A 67 2.35 -4.14 -4.42
CA ILE A 67 1.64 -5.06 -3.53
C ILE A 67 0.19 -5.31 -3.99
N PHE A 68 -0.46 -4.29 -4.57
CA PHE A 68 -1.84 -4.33 -5.07
C PHE A 68 -1.94 -4.00 -6.56
N PRO A 69 -1.54 -4.91 -7.48
CA PRO A 69 -1.50 -4.65 -8.92
C PRO A 69 -2.86 -4.89 -9.61
N GLY A 70 -3.88 -4.11 -9.31
CA GLY A 70 -5.21 -4.24 -9.92
C GLY A 70 -5.26 -3.73 -11.36
N GLU A 71 -5.79 -4.52 -12.31
CA GLU A 71 -5.94 -4.15 -13.72
C GLU A 71 -6.99 -3.02 -13.91
N ASN A 72 -7.96 -2.95 -13.01
CA ASN A 72 -9.02 -1.95 -12.95
C ASN A 72 -9.40 -1.67 -11.49
N GLU A 73 -10.37 -0.78 -11.25
CA GLU A 73 -10.75 -0.42 -9.88
C GLU A 73 -11.38 -1.57 -9.08
N VAL A 74 -12.16 -2.45 -9.76
CA VAL A 74 -12.78 -3.59 -9.08
C VAL A 74 -11.72 -4.59 -8.65
N GLU A 75 -10.76 -4.90 -9.53
CA GLU A 75 -9.64 -5.77 -9.18
C GLU A 75 -8.68 -5.10 -8.18
N GLN A 76 -8.53 -3.76 -8.24
CA GLN A 76 -7.73 -3.04 -7.26
C GLN A 76 -8.24 -3.28 -5.83
N LEU A 77 -9.55 -3.12 -5.60
CA LEU A 77 -10.15 -3.43 -4.31
C LEU A 77 -10.05 -4.92 -3.96
N ALA A 78 -10.21 -5.80 -4.94
CA ALA A 78 -10.05 -7.25 -4.74
C ALA A 78 -8.62 -7.62 -4.34
N CYS A 79 -7.58 -6.97 -4.90
CA CYS A 79 -6.18 -7.12 -4.47
C CYS A 79 -5.99 -6.73 -3.01
N ILE A 80 -6.59 -5.61 -2.60
CA ILE A 80 -6.53 -5.16 -1.21
C ILE A 80 -7.24 -6.16 -0.31
N MET A 81 -8.46 -6.59 -0.65
CA MET A 81 -9.19 -7.58 0.13
C MET A 81 -8.48 -8.94 0.20
N GLU A 82 -7.73 -9.37 -0.84
CA GLU A 82 -6.95 -10.62 -0.80
C GLU A 82 -5.96 -10.64 0.36
N VAL A 83 -5.40 -9.47 0.74
CA VAL A 83 -4.37 -9.32 1.78
C VAL A 83 -4.94 -8.80 3.10
N MET A 84 -5.84 -7.83 3.04
CA MET A 84 -6.35 -7.10 4.21
C MET A 84 -7.72 -7.59 4.68
N ASP A 85 -8.21 -8.71 4.11
CA ASP A 85 -9.57 -9.23 4.33
C ASP A 85 -10.66 -8.20 3.95
N LEU A 86 -11.88 -8.40 4.40
CA LEU A 86 -13.01 -7.53 4.10
C LEU A 86 -12.89 -6.17 4.81
N PRO A 87 -13.28 -5.07 4.14
CA PRO A 87 -13.38 -3.78 4.83
C PRO A 87 -14.45 -3.83 5.93
N PRO A 88 -14.32 -2.98 6.97
CA PRO A 88 -15.35 -2.85 8.01
C PRO A 88 -16.73 -2.58 7.41
N LYS A 89 -17.77 -3.22 7.96
CA LYS A 89 -19.16 -3.10 7.47
C LYS A 89 -19.62 -1.65 7.42
N SER A 90 -19.29 -0.84 8.42
CA SER A 90 -19.60 0.59 8.48
C SER A 90 -19.00 1.36 7.29
N MET A 91 -17.79 0.99 6.86
CA MET A 91 -17.13 1.59 5.70
C MET A 91 -17.85 1.24 4.40
N VAL A 92 -18.27 -0.02 4.24
CA VAL A 92 -19.05 -0.47 3.07
C VAL A 92 -20.42 0.22 3.02
N GLU A 93 -21.09 0.38 4.15
CA GLU A 93 -22.41 1.03 4.23
C GLU A 93 -22.36 2.50 3.86
N GLN A 94 -21.31 3.22 4.24
CA GLN A 94 -21.10 4.64 3.94
C GLN A 94 -20.54 4.91 2.55
N ALA A 95 -20.03 3.89 1.85
CA ALA A 95 -19.38 4.03 0.56
C ALA A 95 -20.36 4.50 -0.53
N SER A 96 -20.13 5.68 -1.11
CA SER A 96 -20.94 6.21 -2.22
C SER A 96 -20.86 5.34 -3.48
N ARG A 97 -19.75 4.61 -3.65
CA ARG A 97 -19.51 3.71 -4.78
C ARG A 97 -19.75 2.23 -4.44
N ARG A 98 -20.44 1.93 -3.33
CA ARG A 98 -20.70 0.56 -2.84
C ARG A 98 -21.18 -0.39 -3.93
N LYS A 99 -22.16 0.01 -4.75
CA LYS A 99 -22.78 -0.84 -5.77
C LYS A 99 -21.80 -1.37 -6.83
N MET A 100 -20.67 -0.70 -7.02
CA MET A 100 -19.63 -1.11 -7.95
C MET A 100 -18.85 -2.33 -7.44
N PHE A 101 -18.66 -2.42 -6.12
CA PHE A 101 -17.77 -3.39 -5.49
C PHE A 101 -18.48 -4.48 -4.69
N PHE A 102 -19.69 -4.18 -4.21
CA PHE A 102 -20.47 -5.08 -3.35
C PHE A 102 -21.88 -5.28 -3.91
N ASP A 103 -22.46 -6.42 -3.59
CA ASP A 103 -23.85 -6.72 -3.91
C ASP A 103 -24.83 -6.11 -2.88
N SER A 104 -26.12 -6.44 -3.00
CA SER A 104 -27.17 -5.94 -2.10
C SER A 104 -27.01 -6.43 -0.66
N THR A 105 -26.38 -7.58 -0.46
CA THR A 105 -26.13 -8.17 0.87
C THR A 105 -24.88 -7.60 1.53
N GLY A 106 -24.03 -6.88 0.78
CA GLY A 106 -22.73 -6.38 1.21
C GLY A 106 -21.59 -7.35 0.95
N ALA A 107 -21.85 -8.46 0.24
CA ALA A 107 -20.80 -9.36 -0.18
C ALA A 107 -19.99 -8.77 -1.35
N PRO A 108 -18.65 -8.97 -1.40
CA PRO A 108 -17.83 -8.44 -2.47
C PRO A 108 -18.16 -9.12 -3.82
N ARG A 109 -18.16 -8.34 -4.88
CA ARG A 109 -18.27 -8.84 -6.25
C ARG A 109 -16.95 -9.45 -6.67
N ILE A 110 -16.84 -10.78 -6.59
CA ILE A 110 -15.62 -11.50 -6.98
C ILE A 110 -15.63 -11.69 -8.50
N VAL A 111 -14.88 -10.84 -9.20
CA VAL A 111 -14.69 -10.90 -10.65
C VAL A 111 -13.33 -11.51 -10.97
N ALA A 112 -13.25 -12.36 -11.98
CA ALA A 112 -11.98 -12.85 -12.49
C ALA A 112 -11.26 -11.74 -13.26
N ASN A 113 -9.94 -11.62 -13.08
CA ASN A 113 -9.11 -10.72 -13.88
C ASN A 113 -8.89 -11.26 -15.30
N SER A 114 -8.14 -10.53 -16.14
CA SER A 114 -7.83 -10.92 -17.53
C SER A 114 -7.17 -12.30 -17.66
N ARG A 115 -6.50 -12.76 -16.59
CA ARG A 115 -5.85 -14.08 -16.50
C ARG A 115 -6.73 -15.16 -15.87
N GLY A 116 -8.02 -14.89 -15.65
CA GLY A 116 -8.97 -15.81 -15.01
C GLY A 116 -8.81 -15.97 -13.50
N LYS A 117 -7.92 -15.21 -12.86
CA LYS A 117 -7.70 -15.29 -11.41
C LYS A 117 -8.82 -14.59 -10.66
N LYS A 118 -9.46 -15.30 -9.72
CA LYS A 118 -10.38 -14.77 -8.72
C LYS A 118 -9.62 -14.58 -7.41
N ARG A 119 -9.77 -13.40 -6.80
CA ARG A 119 -9.12 -13.08 -5.51
C ARG A 119 -10.10 -13.31 -4.38
N ARG A 120 -9.68 -14.10 -3.40
CA ARG A 120 -10.50 -14.41 -2.23
C ARG A 120 -10.04 -13.52 -1.05
N PRO A 121 -10.95 -12.76 -0.41
CA PRO A 121 -10.62 -11.97 0.76
C PRO A 121 -9.92 -12.79 1.85
N GLY A 122 -8.92 -12.20 2.52
CA GLY A 122 -8.18 -12.80 3.61
C GLY A 122 -7.39 -14.07 3.25
N SER A 123 -7.16 -14.35 1.95
CA SER A 123 -6.42 -15.55 1.56
C SER A 123 -4.90 -15.43 1.65
N LYS A 124 -4.40 -14.25 1.97
CA LYS A 124 -3.00 -13.95 2.27
C LYS A 124 -2.94 -12.97 3.44
N ASP A 125 -1.82 -12.92 4.11
CA ASP A 125 -1.43 -11.82 4.99
C ASP A 125 -0.35 -10.95 4.34
N VAL A 126 0.01 -9.84 5.00
CA VAL A 126 1.02 -8.90 4.50
C VAL A 126 2.36 -9.61 4.36
N ALA A 127 2.79 -10.38 5.37
CA ALA A 127 4.05 -11.11 5.36
C ALA A 127 4.19 -12.04 4.15
N SER A 128 3.15 -12.84 3.88
CA SER A 128 3.08 -13.75 2.73
C SER A 128 3.04 -13.00 1.41
N ALA A 129 2.30 -11.87 1.35
CA ALA A 129 2.16 -11.07 0.13
C ALA A 129 3.50 -10.49 -0.33
N ILE A 130 4.31 -10.01 0.62
CA ILE A 130 5.63 -9.44 0.34
C ILE A 130 6.78 -10.44 0.52
N ARG A 131 6.50 -11.67 0.98
CA ARG A 131 7.49 -12.72 1.28
C ARG A 131 8.56 -12.24 2.26
N CYS A 132 8.15 -11.60 3.33
CA CYS A 132 9.01 -11.02 4.36
C CYS A 132 8.80 -11.73 5.70
N ASN A 133 9.91 -12.04 6.39
CA ASN A 133 9.90 -12.64 7.73
C ASN A 133 10.35 -11.65 8.81
N ASP A 134 10.65 -10.40 8.45
CA ASP A 134 10.96 -9.33 9.40
C ASP A 134 9.66 -8.83 10.02
N ALA A 135 9.41 -9.24 11.27
CA ALA A 135 8.17 -8.93 11.97
C ALA A 135 7.98 -7.43 12.20
N ALA A 136 9.06 -6.69 12.45
CA ALA A 136 9.00 -5.24 12.66
C ALA A 136 8.62 -4.52 11.37
N PHE A 137 9.20 -4.91 10.23
CA PHE A 137 8.83 -4.34 8.94
C PHE A 137 7.39 -4.68 8.54
N VAL A 138 6.96 -5.93 8.74
CA VAL A 138 5.58 -6.36 8.46
C VAL A 138 4.59 -5.56 9.31
N SER A 139 4.83 -5.44 10.63
CA SER A 139 4.01 -4.65 11.55
C SER A 139 3.93 -3.17 11.14
N PHE A 140 5.05 -2.60 10.69
CA PHE A 140 5.08 -1.23 10.17
C PHE A 140 4.17 -1.06 8.94
N LEU A 141 4.25 -2.00 8.00
CA LEU A 141 3.39 -1.98 6.81
C LEU A 141 1.91 -2.15 7.17
N GLU A 142 1.59 -3.06 8.10
CA GLU A 142 0.22 -3.26 8.58
C GLU A 142 -0.34 -1.99 9.23
N GLY A 143 0.47 -1.23 9.95
CA GLY A 143 0.08 0.08 10.50
C GLY A 143 -0.19 1.14 9.42
N CYS A 144 0.53 1.10 8.29
CA CYS A 144 0.29 1.97 7.14
C CYS A 144 -0.92 1.55 6.30
N LEU A 145 -1.21 0.24 6.23
CA LEU A 145 -2.21 -0.36 5.34
C LEU A 145 -3.51 -0.72 6.10
N GLN A 146 -4.01 0.16 6.97
CA GLN A 146 -5.29 -0.02 7.66
C GLN A 146 -6.47 0.44 6.80
N TRP A 147 -7.60 -0.32 6.84
CA TRP A 147 -8.84 0.05 6.17
C TRP A 147 -9.37 1.39 6.67
N ASP A 148 -9.55 1.49 7.99
CA ASP A 148 -9.99 2.74 8.61
C ASP A 148 -8.80 3.71 8.71
N LYS A 149 -8.95 4.87 8.09
CA LYS A 149 -7.95 5.94 8.13
C LYS A 149 -7.61 6.41 9.55
N LYS A 150 -8.52 6.20 10.52
CA LYS A 150 -8.30 6.56 11.93
C LYS A 150 -7.36 5.59 12.66
N GLU A 151 -7.34 4.33 12.21
CA GLU A 151 -6.45 3.29 12.74
C GLU A 151 -5.10 3.26 12.01
N ARG A 152 -5.02 3.94 10.87
CA ARG A 152 -3.79 4.05 10.07
C ARG A 152 -2.80 4.97 10.76
N PHE A 153 -1.52 4.61 10.72
CA PHE A 153 -0.47 5.47 11.28
C PHE A 153 -0.50 6.88 10.72
N THR A 154 -0.35 7.87 11.61
CA THR A 154 0.13 9.20 11.20
C THR A 154 1.64 9.16 10.98
N PRO A 155 2.24 10.13 10.27
CA PRO A 155 3.69 10.22 10.15
C PRO A 155 4.42 10.23 11.50
N GLU A 156 3.85 10.92 12.51
CA GLU A 156 4.42 11.01 13.85
C GLU A 156 4.41 9.65 14.56
N GLN A 157 3.32 8.88 14.44
CA GLN A 157 3.24 7.53 14.99
C GLN A 157 4.21 6.58 14.28
N ALA A 158 4.28 6.66 12.95
CA ALA A 158 5.20 5.86 12.14
C ALA A 158 6.67 6.08 12.54
N LEU A 159 7.07 7.33 12.83
CA LEU A 159 8.43 7.66 13.28
C LEU A 159 8.78 7.07 14.65
N GLN A 160 7.80 6.68 15.47
CA GLN A 160 8.02 6.04 16.78
C GLN A 160 8.01 4.51 16.71
N HIS A 161 7.74 3.93 15.54
CA HIS A 161 7.67 2.49 15.38
C HIS A 161 9.06 1.84 15.50
N GLU A 162 9.13 0.65 16.11
CA GLU A 162 10.39 -0.08 16.35
C GLU A 162 11.21 -0.28 15.08
N TRP A 163 10.58 -0.56 13.94
CA TRP A 163 11.27 -0.72 12.67
C TRP A 163 12.09 0.52 12.27
N ILE A 164 11.63 1.73 12.64
CA ILE A 164 12.36 2.98 12.38
C ILE A 164 13.40 3.25 13.50
N THR A 165 13.00 3.07 14.76
CA THR A 165 13.84 3.45 15.91
C THR A 165 15.00 2.48 16.12
N GLU A 166 14.79 1.18 15.92
CA GLU A 166 15.87 0.17 16.05
C GLU A 166 16.83 0.20 14.87
N ALA A 167 16.36 0.51 13.64
CA ALA A 167 17.25 0.72 12.50
C ALA A 167 18.19 1.93 12.69
N SER A 168 17.86 2.84 13.59
CA SER A 168 18.70 3.99 13.94
C SER A 168 19.85 3.64 14.90
N VAL A 169 19.85 2.44 15.50
CA VAL A 169 20.96 1.92 16.30
C VAL A 169 22.00 1.34 15.35
N PRO A 170 23.25 1.80 15.33
CA PRO A 170 24.29 1.24 14.48
C PRO A 170 24.41 -0.26 14.75
N ALA A 171 24.15 -1.08 13.72
CA ALA A 171 24.26 -2.52 13.83
C ALA A 171 25.70 -2.88 14.22
N SER A 172 25.90 -3.38 15.43
CA SER A 172 27.16 -3.93 15.91
C SER A 172 27.47 -5.32 15.30
N HIS A 173 26.68 -5.79 14.34
CA HIS A 173 26.88 -7.07 13.67
C HIS A 173 26.69 -6.95 12.15
N GLY A 174 27.75 -7.31 11.44
CA GLY A 174 28.00 -7.28 10.01
C GLY A 174 26.84 -7.62 9.07
N TYR A 175 26.25 -6.60 8.46
CA TYR A 175 25.50 -6.75 7.22
C TYR A 175 26.48 -7.13 6.10
N LYS A 176 26.41 -8.36 5.59
CA LYS A 176 27.02 -8.73 4.31
C LYS A 176 26.00 -8.46 3.21
N PRO A 177 26.24 -7.48 2.33
CA PRO A 177 25.37 -7.29 1.18
C PRO A 177 25.41 -8.53 0.28
N SER A 178 24.25 -8.97 -0.16
CA SER A 178 24.15 -9.99 -1.20
C SER A 178 24.88 -9.53 -2.46
N PRO A 179 25.59 -10.42 -3.20
CA PRO A 179 26.32 -10.02 -4.39
C PRO A 179 25.37 -9.43 -5.43
N ALA A 180 25.74 -8.27 -5.96
CA ALA A 180 25.03 -7.61 -7.04
C ALA A 180 24.89 -8.58 -8.23
N TYR A 181 23.68 -8.60 -8.80
CA TYR A 181 23.39 -9.36 -10.01
C TYR A 181 24.28 -8.84 -11.16
N ASP A 182 25.21 -9.65 -11.61
CA ASP A 182 26.11 -9.34 -12.71
C ASP A 182 25.35 -9.44 -14.05
N SER A 183 25.07 -8.30 -14.65
CA SER A 183 24.35 -8.16 -15.92
C SER A 183 25.19 -8.48 -17.16
N THR A 184 26.40 -9.07 -17.02
CA THR A 184 27.31 -9.29 -18.14
C THR A 184 27.29 -10.71 -18.73
N ARG A 185 26.34 -11.60 -18.33
CA ARG A 185 26.18 -12.91 -18.95
C ARG A 185 24.93 -12.99 -19.82
N GLY A 186 25.07 -12.54 -21.07
CA GLY A 186 23.98 -12.65 -22.07
C GLY A 186 24.34 -12.09 -23.43
N ALA A 187 25.50 -12.46 -23.96
CA ALA A 187 25.77 -12.31 -25.38
C ALA A 187 26.68 -13.48 -25.79
N GLY A 188 26.08 -14.50 -26.36
CA GLY A 188 26.70 -15.65 -26.97
C GLY A 188 25.64 -16.46 -27.67
#